data_3f24659e6dd3534c3c7aeacab552a5e9
#
_entry.id   3f24659e6dd3534c3c7aeacab552a5e9
#
_cell.length_a   1.000
_cell.length_b   1.000
_cell.length_c   1.000
_cell.angle_alpha   90.00
_cell.angle_beta   90.00
_cell.angle_gamma   90.00
#
_symmetry.space_group_name_H-M   'P 1'
#
loop_
_entity.id
_entity.type
_entity.pdbx_description
1 polymer ?
#
loop_
_entity_poly.entity_id
_entity_poly.type
_entity_poly.pdbx_seq_one_letter_code
_entity_poly.pdbx_strand_id
1 'polypeptide(L)'
;MAKTIWVINYFAGTPESGWGERHFYFSKYWIKQGYQIRIISGSFNHLFKKTTEVIGLYKHEIYEGVDFYWVKTPKYRAASIWRFYSMLAFMVKIFFLGVKKLGKPDVVIVSSMPIFPILNGYYLKKKFGSKLLFEIRDIWPLTLEQLGNKSKNHPAVRFIGWFEKFGYRKADTIVSLLPYARKHIESVAGKVVNFQYIPNGIDPKVIGHEKIPTKLENKIPKNKFIIGYAGSIGLANALEYLIEAAIQLEGRRGIFFMIVGDGPLKEKLEERTQGCRNILFYSKIKKSQIQNLLSHFDVCFVGRNDIPLFKYGVSANKYFDYMLSEKPILDSNNYIKDPVELSECGLIVEPDSTEAIIAGILKIKSLTEDERRSMGEMGKRFVIKHHSIANLAKDYTNLFK
;
A
#
# COMPACT_ATOMS: atom_id res chain seq x y z
N MET A 1 -10.86 -27.32 18.24
CA MET A 1 -10.17 -27.44 16.94
C MET A 1 -9.62 -26.07 16.53
N ALA A 2 -8.49 -26.02 15.83
CA ALA A 2 -7.94 -24.78 15.30
C ALA A 2 -8.88 -24.20 14.24
N LYS A 3 -9.21 -22.89 14.34
CA LYS A 3 -10.03 -22.23 13.33
C LYS A 3 -9.29 -22.11 12.00
N THR A 4 -9.99 -22.37 10.91
CA THR A 4 -9.49 -22.25 9.54
C THR A 4 -9.91 -20.90 8.95
N ILE A 5 -8.93 -20.11 8.50
CA ILE A 5 -9.13 -18.77 7.93
C ILE A 5 -8.79 -18.81 6.44
N TRP A 6 -9.74 -18.46 5.59
CA TRP A 6 -9.47 -18.24 4.17
C TRP A 6 -9.27 -16.76 3.90
N VAL A 7 -8.16 -16.44 3.26
CA VAL A 7 -7.85 -15.09 2.77
C VAL A 7 -7.96 -15.09 1.26
N ILE A 8 -8.99 -14.47 0.72
CA ILE A 8 -9.22 -14.34 -0.71
C ILE A 8 -8.71 -12.97 -1.15
N ASN A 9 -7.53 -12.93 -1.76
CA ASN A 9 -6.92 -11.72 -2.26
C ASN A 9 -6.14 -12.01 -3.55
N TYR A 10 -6.67 -11.54 -4.68
CA TYR A 10 -6.08 -11.70 -6.01
C TYR A 10 -4.61 -11.23 -6.09
N PHE A 11 -4.26 -10.18 -5.36
CA PHE A 11 -2.93 -9.56 -5.33
C PHE A 11 -2.07 -10.03 -4.15
N ALA A 12 -2.49 -11.02 -3.37
CA ALA A 12 -1.64 -11.54 -2.31
C ALA A 12 -0.44 -12.27 -2.91
N GLY A 13 0.75 -11.98 -2.39
CA GLY A 13 2.00 -12.59 -2.81
C GLY A 13 2.91 -12.92 -1.65
N THR A 14 4.01 -13.56 -1.99
CA THR A 14 5.13 -13.86 -1.10
C THR A 14 6.24 -12.82 -1.29
N PRO A 15 7.26 -12.76 -0.41
CA PRO A 15 8.46 -11.96 -0.64
C PRO A 15 9.12 -12.20 -2.01
N GLU A 16 9.11 -13.45 -2.51
CA GLU A 16 9.63 -13.78 -3.85
C GLU A 16 8.79 -13.16 -4.98
N SER A 17 7.47 -13.07 -4.78
CA SER A 17 6.59 -12.38 -5.73
C SER A 17 6.90 -10.90 -5.83
N GLY A 18 7.48 -10.31 -4.78
CA GLY A 18 7.91 -8.91 -4.71
C GLY A 18 6.77 -7.91 -4.66
N TRP A 19 5.55 -8.35 -4.32
CA TRP A 19 4.36 -7.54 -4.15
C TRP A 19 3.26 -8.29 -3.37
N GLY A 20 2.45 -7.55 -2.60
CA GLY A 20 1.23 -8.11 -1.99
C GLY A 20 1.44 -8.88 -0.69
N GLU A 21 2.53 -8.67 0.02
CA GLU A 21 3.02 -9.45 1.15
C GLU A 21 2.23 -9.27 2.46
N ARG A 22 1.27 -8.32 2.53
CA ARG A 22 0.50 -8.00 3.74
C ARG A 22 -0.07 -9.25 4.42
N HIS A 23 -0.83 -10.05 3.68
CA HIS A 23 -1.47 -11.23 4.25
C HIS A 23 -0.50 -12.37 4.53
N PHE A 24 0.60 -12.45 3.79
CA PHE A 24 1.69 -13.38 4.09
C PHE A 24 2.27 -13.09 5.49
N TYR A 25 2.65 -11.83 5.76
CA TYR A 25 3.19 -11.47 7.06
C TYR A 25 2.18 -11.64 8.20
N PHE A 26 0.93 -11.23 8.01
CA PHE A 26 -0.13 -11.50 8.99
C PHE A 26 -0.30 -13.00 9.27
N SER A 27 -0.29 -13.82 8.23
CA SER A 27 -0.43 -15.28 8.36
C SER A 27 0.64 -15.90 9.24
N LYS A 28 1.89 -15.41 9.17
CA LYS A 28 2.97 -15.90 10.06
C LYS A 28 2.65 -15.67 11.54
N TYR A 29 2.02 -14.57 11.88
CA TYR A 29 1.57 -14.29 13.26
C TYR A 29 0.33 -15.09 13.64
N TRP A 30 -0.63 -15.24 12.73
CA TRP A 30 -1.85 -16.02 13.00
C TRP A 30 -1.57 -17.50 13.15
N ILE A 31 -0.67 -18.07 12.36
CA ILE A 31 -0.24 -19.47 12.49
C ILE A 31 0.41 -19.73 13.85
N LYS A 32 1.26 -18.81 14.34
CA LYS A 32 1.85 -18.89 15.69
C LYS A 32 0.81 -18.85 16.81
N GLN A 33 -0.37 -18.30 16.55
CA GLN A 33 -1.52 -18.28 17.47
C GLN A 33 -2.44 -19.50 17.31
N GLY A 34 -2.07 -20.48 16.48
CA GLY A 34 -2.80 -21.74 16.30
C GLY A 34 -3.88 -21.71 15.22
N TYR A 35 -3.97 -20.67 14.39
CA TYR A 35 -4.90 -20.63 13.26
C TYR A 35 -4.35 -21.37 12.04
N GLN A 36 -5.22 -22.04 11.29
CA GLN A 36 -4.90 -22.60 9.97
C GLN A 36 -5.23 -21.58 8.89
N ILE A 37 -4.24 -21.13 8.13
CA ILE A 37 -4.42 -20.08 7.14
C ILE A 37 -4.34 -20.64 5.73
N ARG A 38 -5.25 -20.20 4.86
CA ARG A 38 -5.29 -20.52 3.44
C ARG A 38 -5.35 -19.22 2.65
N ILE A 39 -4.26 -18.84 1.97
CA ILE A 39 -4.25 -17.67 1.08
C ILE A 39 -4.61 -18.13 -0.33
N ILE A 40 -5.72 -17.61 -0.85
CA ILE A 40 -6.21 -17.86 -2.21
C ILE A 40 -5.89 -16.64 -3.05
N SER A 41 -4.96 -16.78 -3.98
CA SER A 41 -4.43 -15.68 -4.79
C SER A 41 -4.42 -15.98 -6.28
N GLY A 42 -4.35 -14.93 -7.11
CA GLY A 42 -4.15 -15.08 -8.56
C GLY A 42 -2.72 -15.54 -8.88
N SER A 43 -2.58 -16.50 -9.81
CA SER A 43 -1.25 -16.98 -10.24
C SER A 43 -0.45 -15.94 -11.02
N PHE A 44 -1.13 -14.92 -11.53
CA PHE A 44 -0.54 -13.81 -12.28
C PHE A 44 -1.17 -12.49 -11.90
N ASN A 45 -0.34 -11.48 -11.68
CA ASN A 45 -0.69 -10.08 -11.79
C ASN A 45 0.53 -9.27 -12.29
N HIS A 46 0.27 -8.11 -12.87
CA HIS A 46 1.30 -7.27 -13.50
C HIS A 46 2.29 -6.61 -12.52
N LEU A 47 2.06 -6.74 -11.22
CA LEU A 47 2.92 -6.22 -10.16
C LEU A 47 3.91 -7.26 -9.64
N PHE A 48 3.66 -8.55 -9.91
CA PHE A 48 4.56 -9.63 -9.50
C PHE A 48 5.84 -9.61 -10.32
N LYS A 49 6.97 -9.67 -9.63
CA LYS A 49 8.28 -9.91 -10.25
C LYS A 49 8.45 -11.35 -10.68
N LYS A 50 7.94 -12.28 -9.85
CA LYS A 50 7.92 -13.73 -10.12
C LYS A 50 6.48 -14.21 -10.06
N THR A 51 6.00 -14.80 -11.14
CA THR A 51 4.65 -15.37 -11.25
C THR A 51 4.70 -16.88 -11.06
N THR A 52 3.62 -17.47 -10.58
CA THR A 52 3.52 -18.92 -10.38
C THR A 52 2.85 -19.58 -11.57
N GLU A 53 3.53 -20.55 -12.20
CA GLU A 53 2.92 -21.39 -13.22
C GLU A 53 1.94 -22.39 -12.61
N VAL A 54 0.74 -22.46 -13.19
CA VAL A 54 -0.36 -23.30 -12.70
C VAL A 54 -0.87 -24.18 -13.83
N ILE A 55 -0.75 -25.49 -13.64
CA ILE A 55 -1.42 -26.50 -14.46
C ILE A 55 -2.77 -26.82 -13.82
N GLY A 56 -3.86 -26.81 -14.61
CA GLY A 56 -5.22 -27.02 -14.10
C GLY A 56 -5.84 -25.76 -13.45
N LEU A 57 -6.65 -25.96 -12.42
CA LEU A 57 -7.43 -24.89 -11.79
C LEU A 57 -6.59 -24.04 -10.83
N TYR A 58 -5.77 -24.69 -10.01
CA TYR A 58 -4.88 -24.04 -9.03
C TYR A 58 -3.65 -24.88 -8.74
N LYS A 59 -2.63 -24.24 -8.14
CA LYS A 59 -1.44 -24.89 -7.56
C LYS A 59 -1.42 -24.60 -6.05
N HIS A 60 -1.18 -25.61 -5.24
CA HIS A 60 -0.93 -25.45 -3.81
C HIS A 60 0.56 -25.43 -3.56
N GLU A 61 1.03 -24.44 -2.81
CA GLU A 61 2.41 -24.30 -2.36
C GLU A 61 2.43 -23.85 -0.90
N ILE A 62 3.40 -24.35 -0.15
CA ILE A 62 3.67 -23.87 1.21
C ILE A 62 4.92 -23.01 1.14
N TYR A 63 4.79 -21.75 1.52
CA TYR A 63 5.91 -20.81 1.57
C TYR A 63 6.12 -20.36 3.02
N GLU A 64 7.26 -20.69 3.60
CA GLU A 64 7.59 -20.43 5.03
C GLU A 64 6.45 -20.79 6.00
N GLY A 65 5.79 -21.92 5.78
CA GLY A 65 4.70 -22.44 6.61
C GLY A 65 3.31 -21.85 6.32
N VAL A 66 3.19 -20.96 5.33
CA VAL A 66 1.91 -20.38 4.90
C VAL A 66 1.41 -21.09 3.65
N ASP A 67 0.18 -21.62 3.70
CA ASP A 67 -0.45 -22.26 2.54
C ASP A 67 -0.97 -21.26 1.54
N PHE A 68 -0.44 -21.30 0.31
CA PHE A 68 -0.90 -20.54 -0.84
C PHE A 68 -1.61 -21.44 -1.84
N TYR A 69 -2.76 -20.99 -2.31
CA TYR A 69 -3.54 -21.58 -3.40
C TYR A 69 -3.55 -20.60 -4.57
N TRP A 70 -2.63 -20.81 -5.51
CA TRP A 70 -2.49 -19.98 -6.71
C TRP A 70 -3.51 -20.39 -7.76
N VAL A 71 -4.58 -19.62 -7.88
CA VAL A 71 -5.64 -19.87 -8.87
C VAL A 71 -5.17 -19.42 -10.25
N LYS A 72 -5.27 -20.29 -11.25
CA LYS A 72 -4.87 -19.98 -12.64
C LYS A 72 -5.67 -18.80 -13.19
N THR A 73 -5.01 -17.69 -13.50
CA THR A 73 -5.62 -16.48 -14.03
C THR A 73 -5.02 -16.10 -15.38
N PRO A 74 -5.80 -15.55 -16.33
CA PRO A 74 -5.28 -15.05 -17.59
C PRO A 74 -4.23 -13.97 -17.41
N LYS A 75 -3.18 -13.98 -18.23
CA LYS A 75 -2.17 -12.92 -18.28
C LYS A 75 -2.75 -11.68 -18.98
N TYR A 76 -2.31 -10.49 -18.56
CA TYR A 76 -2.80 -9.21 -19.10
C TYR A 76 -1.73 -8.11 -18.99
N ARG A 77 -1.89 -7.03 -19.76
CA ARG A 77 -1.10 -5.80 -19.60
C ARG A 77 -1.79 -4.87 -18.59
N ALA A 78 -1.02 -4.10 -17.83
CA ALA A 78 -1.50 -3.29 -16.69
C ALA A 78 -2.72 -2.41 -16.99
N ALA A 79 -2.77 -1.76 -18.14
CA ALA A 79 -3.86 -0.85 -18.57
C ALA A 79 -4.90 -1.51 -19.48
N SER A 80 -4.99 -2.86 -19.53
CA SER A 80 -5.85 -3.59 -20.45
C SER A 80 -7.19 -3.97 -19.82
N ILE A 81 -8.26 -4.03 -20.65
CA ILE A 81 -9.57 -4.63 -20.29
C ILE A 81 -9.43 -6.10 -19.84
N TRP A 82 -8.40 -6.80 -20.32
CA TRP A 82 -8.10 -8.17 -19.92
C TRP A 82 -7.75 -8.29 -18.42
N ARG A 83 -7.31 -7.21 -17.78
CA ARG A 83 -7.14 -7.14 -16.33
C ARG A 83 -8.48 -7.38 -15.61
N PHE A 84 -9.54 -6.73 -16.09
CA PHE A 84 -10.89 -6.89 -15.54
C PHE A 84 -11.39 -8.32 -15.73
N TYR A 85 -11.22 -8.87 -16.95
CA TYR A 85 -11.57 -10.26 -17.24
C TYR A 85 -10.81 -11.24 -16.34
N SER A 86 -9.51 -11.04 -16.12
CA SER A 86 -8.69 -11.89 -15.25
C SER A 86 -9.20 -11.89 -13.79
N MET A 87 -9.64 -10.73 -13.30
CA MET A 87 -10.22 -10.59 -11.96
C MET A 87 -11.58 -11.31 -11.84
N LEU A 88 -12.43 -11.24 -12.88
CA LEU A 88 -13.69 -11.99 -12.90
C LEU A 88 -13.46 -13.50 -13.01
N ALA A 89 -12.52 -13.93 -13.86
CA ALA A 89 -12.14 -15.33 -13.98
C ALA A 89 -11.63 -15.90 -12.63
N PHE A 90 -10.88 -15.11 -11.86
CA PHE A 90 -10.46 -15.48 -10.52
C PHE A 90 -11.66 -15.74 -9.60
N MET A 91 -12.62 -14.80 -9.54
CA MET A 91 -13.84 -14.96 -8.75
C MET A 91 -14.61 -16.23 -9.15
N VAL A 92 -14.82 -16.45 -10.46
CA VAL A 92 -15.56 -17.63 -10.96
C VAL A 92 -14.83 -18.92 -10.55
N LYS A 93 -13.53 -18.99 -10.73
CA LYS A 93 -12.72 -20.18 -10.42
C LYS A 93 -12.71 -20.55 -8.94
N ILE A 94 -12.82 -19.58 -8.03
CA ILE A 94 -12.89 -19.85 -6.59
C ILE A 94 -14.09 -20.71 -6.22
N PHE A 95 -15.23 -20.58 -6.90
CA PHE A 95 -16.41 -21.45 -6.65
C PHE A 95 -16.13 -22.94 -6.89
N PHE A 96 -15.14 -23.25 -7.74
CA PHE A 96 -14.75 -24.62 -8.06
C PHE A 96 -13.58 -25.13 -7.20
N LEU A 97 -13.07 -24.33 -6.26
CA LEU A 97 -12.08 -24.81 -5.29
C LEU A 97 -12.76 -25.77 -4.31
N GLY A 98 -12.28 -26.99 -4.29
CA GLY A 98 -12.85 -28.06 -3.46
C GLY A 98 -12.59 -27.84 -1.97
N VAL A 99 -13.65 -27.63 -1.19
CA VAL A 99 -13.56 -27.51 0.29
C VAL A 99 -12.94 -28.75 0.94
N LYS A 100 -13.07 -29.92 0.34
CA LYS A 100 -12.43 -31.16 0.83
C LYS A 100 -10.91 -31.04 0.93
N LYS A 101 -10.26 -30.25 0.05
CA LYS A 101 -8.79 -30.05 0.04
C LYS A 101 -8.35 -28.86 0.88
N LEU A 102 -9.16 -27.78 0.91
CA LEU A 102 -8.81 -26.55 1.61
C LEU A 102 -9.26 -26.52 3.09
N GLY A 103 -10.15 -27.42 3.48
CA GLY A 103 -10.83 -27.37 4.79
C GLY A 103 -11.98 -26.34 4.79
N LYS A 104 -12.98 -26.57 5.66
CA LYS A 104 -14.10 -25.65 5.84
C LYS A 104 -13.64 -24.37 6.51
N PRO A 105 -13.88 -23.18 5.96
CA PRO A 105 -13.47 -21.93 6.61
C PRO A 105 -14.41 -21.57 7.77
N ASP A 106 -13.84 -21.20 8.92
CA ASP A 106 -14.55 -20.55 10.02
C ASP A 106 -14.65 -19.04 9.78
N VAL A 107 -13.62 -18.45 9.19
CA VAL A 107 -13.56 -17.04 8.81
C VAL A 107 -13.10 -16.91 7.37
N VAL A 108 -13.73 -15.99 6.64
CA VAL A 108 -13.33 -15.63 5.28
C VAL A 108 -13.00 -14.14 5.24
N ILE A 109 -11.76 -13.82 4.90
CA ILE A 109 -11.32 -12.46 4.63
C ILE A 109 -11.32 -12.27 3.12
N VAL A 110 -12.14 -11.35 2.61
CA VAL A 110 -12.10 -10.94 1.20
C VAL A 110 -11.47 -9.57 1.12
N SER A 111 -10.31 -9.47 0.46
CA SER A 111 -9.55 -8.21 0.34
C SER A 111 -9.72 -7.60 -1.05
N SER A 112 -10.19 -6.37 -1.10
CA SER A 112 -10.20 -5.58 -2.33
C SER A 112 -8.76 -5.13 -2.69
N MET A 113 -8.34 -4.92 -3.93
CA MET A 113 -8.95 -5.27 -5.21
C MET A 113 -8.56 -6.69 -5.63
N PRO A 114 -9.36 -7.35 -6.47
CA PRO A 114 -10.67 -6.95 -6.97
C PRO A 114 -11.77 -7.11 -5.93
N ILE A 115 -12.85 -6.36 -6.12
CA ILE A 115 -14.02 -6.39 -5.22
C ILE A 115 -14.93 -7.61 -5.46
N PHE A 116 -14.86 -8.23 -6.65
CA PHE A 116 -15.78 -9.30 -7.10
C PHE A 116 -15.79 -10.54 -6.20
N PRO A 117 -14.66 -10.99 -5.61
CA PRO A 117 -14.63 -12.15 -4.72
C PRO A 117 -15.50 -12.03 -3.46
N ILE A 118 -16.10 -10.86 -3.21
CA ILE A 118 -17.09 -10.71 -2.13
C ILE A 118 -18.28 -11.68 -2.30
N LEU A 119 -18.61 -12.06 -3.55
CA LEU A 119 -19.62 -13.09 -3.80
C LEU A 119 -19.19 -14.46 -3.31
N ASN A 120 -17.90 -14.80 -3.48
CA ASN A 120 -17.33 -16.05 -2.95
C ASN A 120 -17.37 -16.05 -1.42
N GLY A 121 -16.97 -14.94 -0.78
CA GLY A 121 -17.05 -14.79 0.67
C GLY A 121 -18.46 -14.94 1.20
N TYR A 122 -19.43 -14.30 0.55
CA TYR A 122 -20.86 -14.43 0.93
C TYR A 122 -21.41 -15.84 0.72
N TYR A 123 -21.03 -16.52 -0.37
CA TYR A 123 -21.38 -17.91 -0.60
C TYR A 123 -20.84 -18.82 0.52
N LEU A 124 -19.58 -18.67 0.90
CA LEU A 124 -18.95 -19.44 1.97
C LEU A 124 -19.63 -19.17 3.32
N LYS A 125 -19.95 -17.90 3.62
CA LYS A 125 -20.74 -17.51 4.80
C LYS A 125 -22.09 -18.23 4.83
N LYS A 126 -22.83 -18.25 3.72
CA LYS A 126 -24.14 -18.91 3.66
C LYS A 126 -24.05 -20.43 3.76
N LYS A 127 -23.05 -21.01 3.11
CA LYS A 127 -22.90 -22.46 3.02
C LYS A 127 -22.35 -23.09 4.30
N PHE A 128 -21.44 -22.40 4.98
CA PHE A 128 -20.69 -22.97 6.11
C PHE A 128 -20.88 -22.22 7.44
N GLY A 129 -21.62 -21.11 7.43
CA GLY A 129 -21.73 -20.24 8.61
C GLY A 129 -20.45 -19.44 8.90
N SER A 130 -19.55 -19.33 7.94
CA SER A 130 -18.29 -18.61 8.11
C SER A 130 -18.51 -17.14 8.44
N LYS A 131 -17.72 -16.56 9.32
CA LYS A 131 -17.68 -15.12 9.56
C LYS A 131 -17.03 -14.43 8.34
N LEU A 132 -17.70 -13.45 7.75
CA LEU A 132 -17.24 -12.73 6.55
C LEU A 132 -16.63 -11.39 6.93
N LEU A 133 -15.33 -11.23 6.74
CA LEU A 133 -14.61 -9.98 6.87
C LEU A 133 -14.35 -9.42 5.46
N PHE A 134 -14.73 -8.16 5.21
CA PHE A 134 -14.48 -7.50 3.94
C PHE A 134 -13.43 -6.43 4.13
N GLU A 135 -12.20 -6.66 3.62
CA GLU A 135 -11.09 -5.72 3.72
C GLU A 135 -11.09 -4.75 2.55
N ILE A 136 -11.20 -3.45 2.86
CA ILE A 136 -11.20 -2.35 1.90
C ILE A 136 -9.84 -1.68 1.93
N ARG A 137 -9.09 -1.84 0.83
CA ARG A 137 -7.75 -1.23 0.67
C ARG A 137 -7.82 0.13 -0.01
N ASP A 138 -8.76 0.26 -0.94
CA ASP A 138 -9.09 1.48 -1.68
C ASP A 138 -10.60 1.53 -1.87
N ILE A 139 -11.18 2.72 -1.95
CA ILE A 139 -12.61 2.89 -2.18
C ILE A 139 -12.92 2.79 -3.67
N TRP A 140 -13.47 1.69 -4.09
CA TRP A 140 -13.94 1.44 -5.45
C TRP A 140 -15.47 1.43 -5.47
N PRO A 141 -16.13 2.12 -6.40
CA PRO A 141 -15.59 2.70 -7.65
C PRO A 141 -15.02 4.13 -7.55
N LEU A 142 -15.05 4.78 -6.39
CA LEU A 142 -14.63 6.18 -6.23
C LEU A 142 -13.21 6.43 -6.78
N THR A 143 -12.29 5.49 -6.58
CA THR A 143 -10.94 5.53 -7.17
C THR A 143 -10.97 5.58 -8.70
N LEU A 144 -11.91 4.85 -9.34
CA LEU A 144 -12.06 4.87 -10.80
C LEU A 144 -12.67 6.19 -11.29
N GLU A 145 -13.53 6.80 -10.50
CA GLU A 145 -14.11 8.10 -10.80
C GLU A 145 -13.07 9.21 -10.74
N GLN A 146 -12.31 9.28 -9.66
CA GLN A 146 -11.44 10.43 -9.38
C GLN A 146 -10.03 10.29 -9.97
N LEU A 147 -9.41 9.12 -9.90
CA LEU A 147 -8.11 8.88 -10.52
C LEU A 147 -8.21 8.36 -11.95
N GLY A 148 -9.28 7.62 -12.27
CA GLY A 148 -9.55 7.11 -13.60
C GLY A 148 -10.35 8.05 -14.50
N ASN A 149 -10.76 9.21 -14.00
CA ASN A 149 -11.57 10.23 -14.69
C ASN A 149 -12.82 9.64 -15.37
N LYS A 150 -13.53 8.75 -14.66
CA LYS A 150 -14.74 8.12 -15.18
C LYS A 150 -15.99 8.73 -14.54
N SER A 151 -17.02 9.01 -15.39
CA SER A 151 -18.31 9.46 -14.88
C SER A 151 -18.96 8.43 -13.95
N LYS A 152 -19.69 8.89 -12.92
CA LYS A 152 -20.51 8.06 -12.04
C LYS A 152 -21.52 7.19 -12.80
N ASN A 153 -21.96 7.65 -13.97
CA ASN A 153 -22.91 6.93 -14.83
C ASN A 153 -22.23 5.92 -15.76
N HIS A 154 -20.90 5.86 -15.77
CA HIS A 154 -20.17 4.89 -16.58
C HIS A 154 -20.55 3.45 -16.19
N PRO A 155 -20.87 2.54 -17.15
CA PRO A 155 -21.31 1.18 -16.83
C PRO A 155 -20.39 0.42 -15.87
N ALA A 156 -19.08 0.53 -16.04
CA ALA A 156 -18.11 -0.12 -15.14
C ALA A 156 -18.17 0.45 -13.70
N VAL A 157 -18.39 1.76 -13.55
CA VAL A 157 -18.54 2.42 -12.22
C VAL A 157 -19.78 1.89 -11.52
N ARG A 158 -20.91 1.84 -12.23
CA ARG A 158 -22.18 1.28 -11.69
C ARG A 158 -22.07 -0.19 -11.35
N PHE A 159 -21.43 -0.97 -12.22
CA PHE A 159 -21.21 -2.41 -12.00
C PHE A 159 -20.35 -2.65 -10.75
N ILE A 160 -19.21 -1.97 -10.61
CA ILE A 160 -18.35 -2.09 -9.43
C ILE A 160 -19.07 -1.59 -8.16
N GLY A 161 -19.83 -0.48 -8.26
CA GLY A 161 -20.60 0.07 -7.16
C GLY A 161 -21.69 -0.88 -6.62
N TRP A 162 -22.22 -1.77 -7.48
CA TRP A 162 -23.14 -2.83 -7.03
C TRP A 162 -22.40 -3.82 -6.10
N PHE A 163 -21.18 -4.26 -6.45
CA PHE A 163 -20.40 -5.16 -5.60
C PHE A 163 -19.96 -4.47 -4.30
N GLU A 164 -19.62 -3.19 -4.37
CA GLU A 164 -19.31 -2.38 -3.21
C GLU A 164 -20.48 -2.37 -2.22
N LYS A 165 -21.64 -1.92 -2.67
CA LYS A 165 -22.87 -1.88 -1.86
C LYS A 165 -23.24 -3.25 -1.32
N PHE A 166 -23.14 -4.29 -2.15
CA PHE A 166 -23.40 -5.67 -1.74
C PHE A 166 -22.45 -6.10 -0.62
N GLY A 167 -21.15 -5.87 -0.77
CA GLY A 167 -20.13 -6.24 0.20
C GLY A 167 -20.34 -5.53 1.53
N TYR A 168 -20.56 -4.21 1.51
CA TYR A 168 -20.80 -3.41 2.73
C TYR A 168 -22.06 -3.85 3.48
N ARG A 169 -23.08 -4.33 2.77
CA ARG A 169 -24.33 -4.79 3.39
C ARG A 169 -24.27 -6.22 3.93
N LYS A 170 -23.43 -7.09 3.36
CA LYS A 170 -23.44 -8.54 3.62
C LYS A 170 -22.27 -9.01 4.49
N ALA A 171 -21.20 -8.25 4.60
CA ALA A 171 -20.10 -8.55 5.51
C ALA A 171 -20.55 -8.46 6.99
N ASP A 172 -19.95 -9.26 7.84
CA ASP A 172 -20.12 -9.19 9.30
C ASP A 172 -19.29 -8.08 9.90
N THR A 173 -18.10 -7.85 9.33
CA THR A 173 -17.21 -6.76 9.69
C THR A 173 -16.56 -6.22 8.44
N ILE A 174 -16.46 -4.90 8.34
CA ILE A 174 -15.67 -4.22 7.31
C ILE A 174 -14.37 -3.78 7.95
N VAL A 175 -13.26 -4.27 7.41
CA VAL A 175 -11.91 -3.83 7.77
C VAL A 175 -11.46 -2.83 6.72
N SER A 176 -10.99 -1.66 7.14
CA SER A 176 -10.48 -0.67 6.20
C SER A 176 -9.04 -0.27 6.52
N LEU A 177 -8.25 -0.07 5.47
CA LEU A 177 -6.93 0.53 5.57
C LEU A 177 -7.01 2.06 5.68
N LEU A 178 -8.20 2.64 5.47
CA LEU A 178 -8.46 4.06 5.43
C LEU A 178 -9.22 4.47 6.69
N PRO A 179 -8.64 5.31 7.57
CA PRO A 179 -9.20 5.60 8.90
C PRO A 179 -10.57 6.30 8.85
N TYR A 180 -10.81 7.08 7.82
CA TYR A 180 -12.04 7.92 7.73
C TYR A 180 -13.06 7.38 6.73
N ALA A 181 -12.90 6.16 6.22
CA ALA A 181 -13.82 5.56 5.24
C ALA A 181 -15.19 5.20 5.83
N ARG A 182 -15.35 5.12 7.16
CA ARG A 182 -16.57 4.64 7.82
C ARG A 182 -17.83 5.36 7.34
N LYS A 183 -17.82 6.69 7.30
CA LYS A 183 -19.00 7.48 6.88
C LYS A 183 -19.40 7.20 5.42
N HIS A 184 -18.44 7.05 4.52
CA HIS A 184 -18.68 6.66 3.14
C HIS A 184 -19.31 5.27 3.06
N ILE A 185 -18.70 4.30 3.76
CA ILE A 185 -19.15 2.90 3.77
C ILE A 185 -20.58 2.79 4.29
N GLU A 186 -20.92 3.47 5.37
CA GLU A 186 -22.26 3.49 5.94
C GLU A 186 -23.28 4.16 5.01
N SER A 187 -22.87 5.25 4.34
CA SER A 187 -23.70 5.93 3.32
C SER A 187 -24.03 5.01 2.16
N VAL A 188 -23.04 4.27 1.61
CA VAL A 188 -23.24 3.32 0.51
C VAL A 188 -24.03 2.09 0.96
N ALA A 189 -23.79 1.59 2.17
CA ALA A 189 -24.51 0.47 2.76
C ALA A 189 -25.98 0.80 3.04
N GLY A 190 -26.28 2.07 3.35
CA GLY A 190 -27.59 2.52 3.84
C GLY A 190 -27.90 2.01 5.25
N LYS A 191 -26.88 1.72 6.06
CA LYS A 191 -26.97 1.25 7.45
C LYS A 191 -25.66 1.43 8.18
N VAL A 192 -25.72 1.43 9.51
CA VAL A 192 -24.53 1.33 10.38
C VAL A 192 -23.84 -0.02 10.14
N VAL A 193 -22.51 -0.03 10.08
CA VAL A 193 -21.69 -1.23 9.87
C VAL A 193 -20.73 -1.46 11.02
N ASN A 194 -20.37 -2.71 11.26
CA ASN A 194 -19.23 -3.03 12.13
C ASN A 194 -17.95 -2.70 11.36
N PHE A 195 -17.28 -1.62 11.74
CA PHE A 195 -16.11 -1.07 11.07
C PHE A 195 -14.87 -1.17 11.95
N GLN A 196 -13.79 -1.65 11.37
CA GLN A 196 -12.46 -1.72 12.02
C GLN A 196 -11.40 -1.10 11.12
N TYR A 197 -10.58 -0.23 11.70
CA TYR A 197 -9.42 0.35 11.02
C TYR A 197 -8.20 -0.54 11.29
N ILE A 198 -7.68 -1.17 10.25
CA ILE A 198 -6.44 -1.96 10.31
C ILE A 198 -5.57 -1.57 9.12
N PRO A 199 -4.67 -0.58 9.26
CA PRO A 199 -3.85 -0.04 8.17
C PRO A 199 -2.82 -1.05 7.64
N ASN A 200 -2.06 -0.64 6.64
CA ASN A 200 -0.80 -1.30 6.34
C ASN A 200 0.18 -1.11 7.50
N GLY A 201 1.19 -1.93 7.53
CA GLY A 201 2.19 -1.89 8.58
C GLY A 201 3.54 -2.39 8.11
N ILE A 202 4.46 -2.42 9.04
CA ILE A 202 5.83 -2.82 8.83
C ILE A 202 6.24 -3.86 9.87
N ASP A 203 7.06 -4.83 9.49
CA ASP A 203 7.70 -5.73 10.44
C ASP A 203 9.20 -5.39 10.52
N PRO A 204 9.63 -4.70 11.58
CA PRO A 204 11.04 -4.33 11.73
C PRO A 204 12.00 -5.52 11.72
N LYS A 205 11.50 -6.73 12.03
CA LYS A 205 12.31 -7.96 12.10
C LYS A 205 12.67 -8.54 10.73
N VAL A 206 11.90 -8.19 9.68
CA VAL A 206 12.10 -8.73 8.31
C VAL A 206 12.60 -7.69 7.34
N ILE A 207 12.89 -6.48 7.84
CA ILE A 207 13.46 -5.42 7.01
C ILE A 207 14.92 -5.73 6.74
N GLY A 208 15.25 -5.79 5.45
CA GLY A 208 16.63 -5.94 5.01
C GLY A 208 17.42 -4.65 5.19
N HIS A 209 18.72 -4.81 5.43
CA HIS A 209 19.70 -3.72 5.52
C HIS A 209 20.83 -3.91 4.50
N GLU A 210 20.50 -4.50 3.34
CA GLU A 210 21.46 -4.62 2.25
C GLU A 210 21.92 -3.23 1.79
N LYS A 211 23.22 -3.10 1.49
CA LYS A 211 23.77 -1.87 0.92
C LYS A 211 23.14 -1.56 -0.43
N ILE A 212 22.96 -0.28 -0.72
CA ILE A 212 22.55 0.17 -2.05
C ILE A 212 23.64 -0.15 -3.08
N PRO A 213 23.30 -0.19 -4.40
CA PRO A 213 24.29 -0.41 -5.43
C PRO A 213 25.42 0.64 -5.38
N THR A 214 26.68 0.22 -5.48
CA THR A 214 27.85 1.11 -5.48
C THR A 214 27.74 2.24 -6.51
N LYS A 215 27.13 1.95 -7.68
CA LYS A 215 26.88 2.97 -8.73
C LYS A 215 25.95 4.10 -8.22
N LEU A 216 25.03 3.79 -7.32
CA LEU A 216 24.16 4.78 -6.71
C LEU A 216 24.88 5.51 -5.58
N GLU A 217 25.54 4.78 -4.69
CA GLU A 217 26.28 5.29 -3.55
C GLU A 217 27.31 6.36 -3.98
N ASN A 218 28.07 6.10 -5.05
CA ASN A 218 29.07 7.03 -5.60
C ASN A 218 28.48 8.33 -6.17
N LYS A 219 27.16 8.38 -6.41
CA LYS A 219 26.47 9.59 -6.91
C LYS A 219 25.86 10.43 -5.80
N ILE A 220 25.85 9.94 -4.55
CA ILE A 220 25.29 10.65 -3.40
C ILE A 220 26.28 11.72 -2.93
N PRO A 221 25.91 13.00 -2.93
CA PRO A 221 26.80 14.07 -2.49
C PRO A 221 26.98 14.05 -0.95
N LYS A 222 28.22 14.14 -0.48
CA LYS A 222 28.53 14.03 0.96
C LYS A 222 28.22 15.29 1.79
N ASN A 223 28.16 16.46 1.15
CA ASN A 223 28.05 17.76 1.84
C ASN A 223 26.82 18.54 1.38
N LYS A 224 25.70 17.85 1.20
CA LYS A 224 24.43 18.46 0.79
C LYS A 224 23.32 18.01 1.72
N PHE A 225 22.34 18.87 1.93
CA PHE A 225 21.07 18.53 2.55
C PHE A 225 20.22 17.80 1.53
N ILE A 226 19.91 16.51 1.76
CA ILE A 226 19.30 15.63 0.77
C ILE A 226 17.81 15.48 1.04
N ILE A 227 16.99 15.95 0.11
CA ILE A 227 15.57 15.68 0.05
C ILE A 227 15.36 14.40 -0.78
N GLY A 228 14.91 13.34 -0.11
CA GLY A 228 14.79 12.03 -0.73
C GLY A 228 13.37 11.57 -0.97
N TYR A 229 13.16 10.93 -2.10
CA TYR A 229 11.94 10.18 -2.43
C TYR A 229 12.30 8.76 -2.84
N ALA A 230 11.63 7.76 -2.27
CA ALA A 230 11.76 6.36 -2.66
C ALA A 230 10.38 5.75 -2.90
N GLY A 231 10.05 5.43 -4.14
CA GLY A 231 8.74 4.87 -4.45
C GLY A 231 8.35 4.91 -5.94
N SER A 232 7.08 4.63 -6.22
CA SER A 232 6.53 4.69 -7.58
C SER A 232 6.44 6.15 -8.06
N ILE A 233 6.88 6.42 -9.27
CA ILE A 233 6.83 7.74 -9.92
C ILE A 233 5.58 7.80 -10.80
N GLY A 234 4.44 8.10 -10.17
CA GLY A 234 3.13 8.12 -10.83
C GLY A 234 2.24 9.25 -10.32
N LEU A 235 1.12 9.47 -11.02
CA LEU A 235 0.19 10.58 -10.78
C LEU A 235 -0.22 10.77 -9.31
N ALA A 236 -0.48 9.67 -8.61
CA ALA A 236 -0.94 9.72 -7.21
C ALA A 236 0.12 10.21 -6.20
N ASN A 237 1.33 10.50 -6.64
CA ASN A 237 2.44 10.91 -5.76
C ASN A 237 2.86 12.37 -5.96
N ALA A 238 2.21 13.13 -6.85
CA ALA A 238 2.37 14.56 -7.07
C ALA A 238 3.83 15.06 -7.08
N LEU A 239 4.73 14.28 -7.73
CA LEU A 239 6.16 14.60 -7.75
C LEU A 239 6.51 15.82 -8.62
N GLU A 240 5.62 16.22 -9.51
CA GLU A 240 5.79 17.39 -10.38
C GLU A 240 6.09 18.67 -9.58
N TYR A 241 5.47 18.85 -8.42
CA TYR A 241 5.71 20.02 -7.55
C TYR A 241 7.05 19.94 -6.81
N LEU A 242 7.48 18.71 -6.41
CA LEU A 242 8.82 18.52 -5.86
C LEU A 242 9.91 18.77 -6.90
N ILE A 243 9.69 18.35 -8.14
CA ILE A 243 10.61 18.56 -9.25
C ILE A 243 10.72 20.06 -9.58
N GLU A 244 9.60 20.78 -9.60
CA GLU A 244 9.59 22.23 -9.77
C GLU A 244 10.35 22.95 -8.63
N ALA A 245 10.16 22.49 -7.39
CA ALA A 245 10.93 22.99 -6.25
C ALA A 245 12.45 22.74 -6.41
N ALA A 246 12.84 21.59 -6.98
CA ALA A 246 14.23 21.30 -7.26
C ALA A 246 14.83 22.24 -8.31
N ILE A 247 14.09 22.55 -9.38
CA ILE A 247 14.49 23.50 -10.43
C ILE A 247 14.68 24.90 -9.83
N GLN A 248 13.71 25.38 -9.06
CA GLN A 248 13.77 26.72 -8.46
C GLN A 248 14.89 26.85 -7.39
N LEU A 249 15.27 25.74 -6.75
CA LEU A 249 16.35 25.71 -5.75
C LEU A 249 17.72 25.38 -6.34
N GLU A 250 17.89 25.27 -7.67
CA GLU A 250 19.17 24.90 -8.29
C GLU A 250 20.32 25.87 -7.90
N GLY A 251 20.06 27.17 -7.91
CA GLY A 251 21.03 28.18 -7.50
C GLY A 251 21.37 28.19 -6.00
N ARG A 252 20.60 27.50 -5.16
CA ARG A 252 20.82 27.44 -3.71
C ARG A 252 21.84 26.37 -3.35
N ARG A 253 23.03 26.82 -2.96
CA ARG A 253 24.12 25.92 -2.52
C ARG A 253 23.67 25.06 -1.32
N GLY A 254 24.05 23.79 -1.33
CA GLY A 254 23.87 22.89 -0.18
C GLY A 254 22.54 22.12 -0.16
N ILE A 255 21.68 22.19 -1.18
CA ILE A 255 20.45 21.41 -1.32
C ILE A 255 20.58 20.43 -2.49
N PHE A 256 20.11 19.19 -2.29
CA PHE A 256 20.13 18.16 -3.31
C PHE A 256 18.87 17.30 -3.24
N PHE A 257 18.35 16.91 -4.40
CA PHE A 257 17.16 16.07 -4.50
C PHE A 257 17.52 14.69 -5.03
N MET A 258 16.97 13.65 -4.42
CA MET A 258 17.23 12.28 -4.81
C MET A 258 15.94 11.52 -4.98
N ILE A 259 15.62 11.13 -6.22
CA ILE A 259 14.39 10.46 -6.60
C ILE A 259 14.72 9.02 -7.03
N VAL A 260 14.35 8.04 -6.20
CA VAL A 260 14.64 6.63 -6.45
C VAL A 260 13.35 5.86 -6.69
N GLY A 261 13.18 5.34 -7.89
CA GLY A 261 11.99 4.58 -8.26
C GLY A 261 11.78 4.49 -9.76
N ASP A 262 10.68 3.85 -10.13
CA ASP A 262 10.21 3.77 -11.51
C ASP A 262 8.72 4.09 -11.57
N GLY A 263 8.24 4.44 -12.75
CA GLY A 263 6.83 4.72 -12.98
C GLY A 263 6.57 5.48 -14.27
N PRO A 264 5.30 5.65 -14.65
CA PRO A 264 4.91 6.20 -15.96
C PRO A 264 5.30 7.67 -16.15
N LEU A 265 5.60 8.41 -15.08
CA LEU A 265 5.98 9.83 -15.18
C LEU A 265 7.51 10.03 -15.12
N LYS A 266 8.31 8.98 -14.92
CA LYS A 266 9.75 9.12 -14.68
C LYS A 266 10.44 9.86 -15.82
N GLU A 267 10.32 9.38 -17.06
CA GLU A 267 10.96 9.98 -18.24
C GLU A 267 10.61 11.47 -18.40
N LYS A 268 9.32 11.78 -18.30
CA LYS A 268 8.83 13.16 -18.38
C LYS A 268 9.43 14.07 -17.30
N LEU A 269 9.61 13.57 -16.07
CA LEU A 269 10.18 14.35 -14.98
C LEU A 269 11.71 14.47 -15.11
N GLU A 270 12.39 13.45 -15.61
CA GLU A 270 13.83 13.51 -15.95
C GLU A 270 14.10 14.54 -17.05
N GLU A 271 13.29 14.56 -18.11
CA GLU A 271 13.41 15.57 -19.20
C GLU A 271 13.26 17.00 -18.68
N ARG A 272 12.33 17.26 -17.77
CA ARG A 272 12.14 18.60 -17.17
C ARG A 272 13.32 19.09 -16.35
N THR A 273 14.16 18.19 -15.87
CA THR A 273 15.33 18.52 -15.04
C THR A 273 16.66 18.47 -15.81
N GLN A 274 16.60 18.39 -17.13
CA GLN A 274 17.81 18.43 -17.95
C GLN A 274 18.60 19.71 -17.70
N GLY A 275 19.89 19.56 -17.35
CA GLY A 275 20.77 20.67 -16.98
C GLY A 275 20.83 20.97 -15.48
N CYS A 276 19.87 20.54 -14.67
CA CYS A 276 19.89 20.74 -13.23
C CYS A 276 20.97 19.88 -12.55
N ARG A 277 21.81 20.49 -11.71
CA ARG A 277 22.93 19.81 -11.02
C ARG A 277 22.59 19.39 -9.60
N ASN A 278 21.42 19.78 -9.11
CA ASN A 278 20.98 19.52 -7.73
C ASN A 278 19.96 18.37 -7.62
N ILE A 279 19.73 17.58 -8.68
CA ILE A 279 18.79 16.47 -8.66
C ILE A 279 19.39 15.22 -9.30
N LEU A 280 19.07 14.06 -8.72
CA LEU A 280 19.43 12.73 -9.22
C LEU A 280 18.19 11.85 -9.29
N PHE A 281 17.93 11.29 -10.46
CA PHE A 281 17.02 10.15 -10.64
C PHE A 281 17.79 8.84 -10.67
N TYR A 282 17.21 7.83 -10.05
CA TYR A 282 17.72 6.46 -10.10
C TYR A 282 16.57 5.46 -10.17
N SER A 283 16.78 4.34 -10.86
CA SER A 283 15.76 3.29 -10.99
C SER A 283 15.48 2.63 -9.65
N LYS A 284 14.37 1.90 -9.55
CA LYS A 284 13.98 1.15 -8.35
C LYS A 284 15.10 0.19 -7.89
N ILE A 285 15.28 0.13 -6.60
CA ILE A 285 16.18 -0.80 -5.91
C ILE A 285 15.38 -1.91 -5.22
N LYS A 286 16.07 -2.88 -4.63
CA LYS A 286 15.43 -3.94 -3.84
C LYS A 286 14.80 -3.38 -2.57
N LYS A 287 13.73 -4.03 -2.09
CA LYS A 287 13.10 -3.66 -0.80
C LYS A 287 14.08 -3.74 0.37
N SER A 288 14.96 -4.73 0.38
CA SER A 288 16.03 -4.91 1.38
C SER A 288 17.07 -3.78 1.42
N GLN A 289 17.16 -2.94 0.39
CA GLN A 289 18.09 -1.83 0.28
C GLN A 289 17.46 -0.48 0.68
N ILE A 290 16.15 -0.43 0.89
CA ILE A 290 15.43 0.83 1.13
C ILE A 290 15.91 1.52 2.41
N GLN A 291 16.08 0.80 3.53
CA GLN A 291 16.52 1.42 4.77
C GLN A 291 17.96 2.00 4.66
N ASN A 292 18.86 1.31 3.93
CA ASN A 292 20.17 1.82 3.64
C ASN A 292 20.12 3.07 2.73
N LEU A 293 19.22 3.12 1.73
CA LEU A 293 18.99 4.33 0.93
C LEU A 293 18.52 5.50 1.81
N LEU A 294 17.50 5.26 2.64
CA LEU A 294 16.89 6.30 3.48
C LEU A 294 17.86 6.87 4.50
N SER A 295 18.87 6.10 4.95
CA SER A 295 19.91 6.61 5.85
C SER A 295 20.70 7.79 5.26
N HIS A 296 20.80 7.89 3.93
CA HIS A 296 21.47 8.99 3.23
C HIS A 296 20.59 10.25 3.07
N PHE A 297 19.32 10.21 3.40
CA PHE A 297 18.43 11.37 3.29
C PHE A 297 18.45 12.19 4.59
N ASP A 298 18.29 13.50 4.47
CA ASP A 298 18.06 14.40 5.61
C ASP A 298 16.57 14.59 5.86
N VAL A 299 15.76 14.53 4.82
CA VAL A 299 14.29 14.56 4.87
C VAL A 299 13.69 13.67 3.78
N CYS A 300 12.65 12.93 4.13
CA CYS A 300 11.89 12.12 3.18
C CYS A 300 10.66 12.89 2.69
N PHE A 301 10.39 12.86 1.39
CA PHE A 301 9.23 13.52 0.80
C PHE A 301 8.08 12.56 0.53
N VAL A 302 6.88 12.98 0.91
CA VAL A 302 5.62 12.36 0.49
C VAL A 302 4.78 13.43 -0.17
N GLY A 303 4.23 13.16 -1.36
CA GLY A 303 3.34 14.07 -2.07
C GLY A 303 2.02 13.42 -2.44
N ARG A 304 0.96 14.21 -2.45
CA ARG A 304 -0.39 13.86 -2.88
C ARG A 304 -1.03 15.05 -3.55
N ASN A 305 -1.84 14.78 -4.58
CA ASN A 305 -2.70 15.81 -5.14
C ASN A 305 -3.89 16.07 -4.22
N ASP A 306 -4.45 17.28 -4.29
CA ASP A 306 -5.69 17.62 -3.58
C ASP A 306 -6.90 17.04 -4.32
N ILE A 307 -7.22 15.79 -4.03
CA ILE A 307 -8.40 15.12 -4.57
C ILE A 307 -9.31 14.59 -3.44
N PRO A 308 -10.64 14.70 -3.60
CA PRO A 308 -11.59 14.29 -2.56
C PRO A 308 -11.49 12.84 -2.09
N LEU A 309 -10.89 11.95 -2.90
CA LEU A 309 -10.65 10.55 -2.50
C LEU A 309 -9.79 10.47 -1.25
N PHE A 310 -8.79 11.32 -1.13
CA PHE A 310 -7.80 11.22 -0.07
C PHE A 310 -8.30 11.74 1.30
N LYS A 311 -9.46 12.42 1.35
CA LYS A 311 -10.11 12.79 2.63
C LYS A 311 -10.46 11.60 3.52
N TYR A 312 -10.49 10.39 2.95
CA TYR A 312 -10.72 9.16 3.72
C TYR A 312 -9.44 8.63 4.37
N GLY A 313 -8.32 9.31 4.17
CA GLY A 313 -6.99 8.91 4.61
C GLY A 313 -6.28 8.02 3.60
N VAL A 314 -5.04 7.71 3.88
CA VAL A 314 -4.19 6.84 3.07
C VAL A 314 -3.43 5.86 3.94
N SER A 315 -3.01 4.75 3.38
CA SER A 315 -2.18 3.76 4.05
C SER A 315 -1.02 3.34 3.15
N ALA A 316 -0.20 4.32 2.75
CA ALA A 316 0.93 4.10 1.87
C ALA A 316 2.14 3.55 2.64
N ASN A 317 2.72 2.45 2.15
CA ASN A 317 3.85 1.78 2.80
C ASN A 317 5.07 2.69 3.01
N LYS A 318 5.27 3.70 2.14
CA LYS A 318 6.39 4.64 2.24
C LYS A 318 6.42 5.42 3.56
N TYR A 319 5.27 5.76 4.14
CA TYR A 319 5.23 6.39 5.46
C TYR A 319 5.93 5.53 6.52
N PHE A 320 5.63 4.23 6.50
CA PHE A 320 6.18 3.32 7.50
C PHE A 320 7.67 3.06 7.29
N ASP A 321 8.12 2.95 6.04
CA ASP A 321 9.54 2.84 5.71
C ASP A 321 10.31 4.11 6.15
N TYR A 322 9.76 5.31 5.90
CA TYR A 322 10.37 6.59 6.25
C TYR A 322 10.40 6.82 7.76
N MET A 323 9.29 6.58 8.45
CA MET A 323 9.23 6.65 9.91
C MET A 323 10.22 5.69 10.57
N LEU A 324 10.35 4.47 10.03
CA LEU A 324 11.30 3.50 10.58
C LEU A 324 12.76 3.92 10.37
N SER A 325 13.06 4.66 9.32
CA SER A 325 14.42 5.18 9.05
C SER A 325 14.84 6.35 9.93
N GLU A 326 13.99 6.80 10.86
CA GLU A 326 14.22 7.94 11.76
C GLU A 326 14.56 9.24 11.01
N LYS A 327 13.90 9.45 9.85
CA LYS A 327 14.05 10.68 9.08
C LYS A 327 12.81 11.55 9.19
N PRO A 328 12.96 12.88 9.32
CA PRO A 328 11.83 13.80 9.19
C PRO A 328 11.10 13.58 7.86
N ILE A 329 9.80 13.77 7.87
CA ILE A 329 8.97 13.67 6.66
C ILE A 329 8.44 15.04 6.30
N LEU A 330 8.65 15.46 5.06
CA LEU A 330 7.94 16.57 4.46
C LEU A 330 6.77 15.99 3.66
N ASP A 331 5.57 16.24 4.14
CA ASP A 331 4.34 15.67 3.54
C ASP A 331 3.47 16.77 2.93
N SER A 332 3.31 16.70 1.61
CA SER A 332 2.46 17.61 0.84
C SER A 332 1.08 16.99 0.71
N ASN A 333 0.21 17.35 1.64
CA ASN A 333 -1.18 16.88 1.71
C ASN A 333 -2.06 17.82 2.56
N ASN A 334 -3.38 17.59 2.54
CA ASN A 334 -4.36 18.32 3.35
C ASN A 334 -5.27 17.38 4.18
N TYR A 335 -4.78 16.19 4.53
CA TYR A 335 -5.56 15.23 5.31
C TYR A 335 -5.57 15.62 6.78
N ILE A 336 -6.72 15.39 7.42
CA ILE A 336 -6.85 15.54 8.86
C ILE A 336 -6.26 14.30 9.54
N LYS A 337 -5.42 14.50 10.56
CA LYS A 337 -4.81 13.43 11.39
C LYS A 337 -4.08 12.37 10.55
N ASP A 338 -3.25 12.82 9.69
CA ASP A 338 -2.33 12.00 8.92
C ASP A 338 -1.23 11.40 9.85
N PRO A 339 -0.56 10.31 9.47
CA PRO A 339 0.46 9.70 10.31
C PRO A 339 1.61 10.65 10.69
N VAL A 340 1.98 11.61 9.84
CA VAL A 340 3.04 12.60 10.12
C VAL A 340 2.59 13.60 11.16
N GLU A 341 1.35 14.10 11.07
CA GLU A 341 0.74 14.97 12.09
C GLU A 341 0.62 14.24 13.43
N LEU A 342 0.06 13.02 13.44
CA LEU A 342 -0.17 12.25 14.66
C LEU A 342 1.11 11.83 15.37
N SER A 343 2.21 11.72 14.66
CA SER A 343 3.51 11.32 15.21
C SER A 343 4.45 12.50 15.46
N GLU A 344 4.12 13.69 14.98
CA GLU A 344 4.97 14.89 15.00
C GLU A 344 6.34 14.65 14.35
N CYS A 345 6.42 13.70 13.39
CA CYS A 345 7.68 13.28 12.79
C CYS A 345 8.08 14.11 11.56
N GLY A 346 7.42 15.24 11.32
CA GLY A 346 7.70 16.03 10.13
C GLY A 346 6.87 17.29 10.01
N LEU A 347 6.82 17.82 8.81
CA LEU A 347 5.99 18.98 8.47
C LEU A 347 4.98 18.60 7.40
N ILE A 348 3.74 19.08 7.57
CA ILE A 348 2.71 19.04 6.54
C ILE A 348 2.69 20.39 5.85
N VAL A 349 2.63 20.36 4.53
CA VAL A 349 2.54 21.55 3.67
C VAL A 349 1.38 21.39 2.69
N GLU A 350 0.88 22.51 2.21
CA GLU A 350 -0.23 22.55 1.25
C GLU A 350 0.09 21.71 0.00
N PRO A 351 -0.84 20.85 -0.43
CA PRO A 351 -0.67 20.05 -1.65
C PRO A 351 -0.72 20.94 -2.89
N ASP A 352 -0.22 20.40 -3.99
CA ASP A 352 -0.23 21.07 -5.30
C ASP A 352 0.43 22.46 -5.31
N SER A 353 1.32 22.77 -4.33
CA SER A 353 2.05 24.03 -4.18
C SER A 353 3.56 23.82 -4.09
N THR A 354 4.26 24.28 -5.12
CA THR A 354 5.74 24.30 -5.16
C THR A 354 6.31 25.21 -4.06
N GLU A 355 5.70 26.38 -3.85
CA GLU A 355 6.11 27.37 -2.86
C GLU A 355 6.01 26.80 -1.44
N ALA A 356 4.93 26.09 -1.13
CA ALA A 356 4.74 25.44 0.17
C ALA A 356 5.81 24.34 0.41
N ILE A 357 6.13 23.56 -0.64
CA ILE A 357 7.18 22.53 -0.57
C ILE A 357 8.54 23.19 -0.33
N ILE A 358 8.87 24.28 -1.07
CA ILE A 358 10.13 25.04 -0.88
C ILE A 358 10.22 25.56 0.55
N ALA A 359 9.17 26.20 1.04
CA ALA A 359 9.13 26.73 2.42
C ALA A 359 9.33 25.62 3.46
N GLY A 360 8.67 24.45 3.27
CA GLY A 360 8.82 23.29 4.13
C GLY A 360 10.26 22.73 4.13
N ILE A 361 10.89 22.60 2.96
CA ILE A 361 12.29 22.18 2.81
C ILE A 361 13.22 23.11 3.59
N LEU A 362 13.06 24.42 3.38
CA LEU A 362 13.91 25.43 4.03
C LEU A 362 13.71 25.43 5.54
N LYS A 363 12.48 25.25 6.03
CA LYS A 363 12.16 25.15 7.45
C LYS A 363 12.82 23.92 8.09
N ILE A 364 12.71 22.72 7.48
CA ILE A 364 13.36 21.52 8.02
C ILE A 364 14.89 21.67 7.96
N LYS A 365 15.43 22.27 6.90
CA LYS A 365 16.87 22.52 6.76
C LYS A 365 17.40 23.49 7.82
N SER A 366 16.60 24.47 8.26
CA SER A 366 17.01 25.43 9.31
C SER A 366 17.00 24.85 10.73
N LEU A 367 16.36 23.70 10.95
CA LEU A 367 16.39 22.99 12.23
C LEU A 367 17.80 22.46 12.50
N THR A 368 18.17 22.38 13.78
CA THR A 368 19.39 21.71 14.22
C THR A 368 19.34 20.22 13.90
N GLU A 369 20.48 19.56 13.92
CA GLU A 369 20.56 18.11 13.71
C GLU A 369 19.79 17.35 14.81
N ASP A 370 19.86 17.83 16.06
CA ASP A 370 19.14 17.23 17.19
C ASP A 370 17.64 17.36 17.06
N GLU A 371 17.12 18.49 16.59
CA GLU A 371 15.68 18.65 16.32
C GLU A 371 15.21 17.71 15.22
N ARG A 372 15.92 17.60 14.11
CA ARG A 372 15.60 16.65 13.04
C ARG A 372 15.65 15.20 13.51
N ARG A 373 16.66 14.85 14.31
CA ARG A 373 16.78 13.52 14.92
C ARG A 373 15.60 13.21 15.83
N SER A 374 15.23 14.14 16.71
CA SER A 374 14.07 14.01 17.60
C SER A 374 12.78 13.76 16.81
N MET A 375 12.53 14.52 15.74
CA MET A 375 11.39 14.28 14.84
C MET A 375 11.41 12.85 14.25
N GLY A 376 12.55 12.39 13.76
CA GLY A 376 12.70 11.05 13.22
C GLY A 376 12.44 9.95 14.24
N GLU A 377 12.94 10.10 15.48
CA GLU A 377 12.69 9.17 16.59
C GLU A 377 11.21 9.09 16.97
N MET A 378 10.49 10.21 16.95
CA MET A 378 9.03 10.22 17.16
C MET A 378 8.32 9.40 16.11
N GLY A 379 8.70 9.53 14.84
CA GLY A 379 8.16 8.71 13.75
C GLY A 379 8.41 7.21 13.97
N LYS A 380 9.63 6.81 14.32
CA LYS A 380 9.97 5.42 14.60
C LYS A 380 9.17 4.85 15.78
N ARG A 381 9.06 5.59 16.88
CA ARG A 381 8.24 5.17 18.02
C ARG A 381 6.78 4.98 17.64
N PHE A 382 6.23 5.90 16.85
CA PHE A 382 4.86 5.84 16.38
C PHE A 382 4.61 4.61 15.48
N VAL A 383 5.44 4.39 14.47
CA VAL A 383 5.24 3.28 13.53
C VAL A 383 5.38 1.91 14.21
N ILE A 384 6.31 1.75 15.13
CA ILE A 384 6.46 0.50 15.89
C ILE A 384 5.25 0.25 16.79
N LYS A 385 4.74 1.28 17.46
CA LYS A 385 3.60 1.17 18.37
C LYS A 385 2.29 0.90 17.63
N HIS A 386 2.03 1.63 16.54
CA HIS A 386 0.72 1.68 15.89
C HIS A 386 0.63 0.90 14.58
N HIS A 387 1.76 0.65 13.91
CA HIS A 387 1.81 0.04 12.57
C HIS A 387 2.71 -1.20 12.50
N SER A 388 3.11 -1.80 13.64
CA SER A 388 3.80 -3.08 13.57
C SER A 388 2.86 -4.20 13.11
N ILE A 389 3.32 -5.04 12.20
CA ILE A 389 2.55 -6.20 11.69
C ILE A 389 2.08 -7.09 12.84
N ALA A 390 2.89 -7.25 13.88
CA ALA A 390 2.52 -8.04 15.06
C ALA A 390 1.26 -7.51 15.78
N ASN A 391 1.19 -6.18 16.00
CA ASN A 391 0.04 -5.54 16.65
C ASN A 391 -1.19 -5.60 15.74
N LEU A 392 -1.04 -5.26 14.46
CA LEU A 392 -2.14 -5.31 13.48
C LEU A 392 -2.68 -6.73 13.27
N ALA A 393 -1.81 -7.76 13.30
CA ALA A 393 -2.24 -9.16 13.23
C ALA A 393 -3.05 -9.55 14.47
N LYS A 394 -2.71 -9.04 15.66
CA LYS A 394 -3.48 -9.23 16.89
C LYS A 394 -4.87 -8.57 16.78
N ASP A 395 -4.95 -7.37 16.22
CA ASP A 395 -6.23 -6.69 15.99
C ASP A 395 -7.15 -7.51 15.09
N TYR A 396 -6.60 -8.12 14.04
CA TYR A 396 -7.35 -9.07 13.21
C TYR A 396 -7.85 -10.28 13.99
N THR A 397 -7.03 -10.86 14.88
CA THR A 397 -7.45 -12.07 15.63
C THR A 397 -8.61 -11.82 16.59
N ASN A 398 -8.78 -10.57 17.05
CA ASN A 398 -9.96 -10.18 17.81
C ASN A 398 -11.24 -10.28 16.96
N LEU A 399 -11.13 -10.16 15.65
CA LEU A 399 -12.24 -10.29 14.71
C LEU A 399 -12.54 -11.75 14.35
N PHE A 400 -11.66 -12.71 14.67
CA PHE A 400 -11.87 -14.14 14.38
C PHE A 400 -12.72 -14.84 15.44
N LYS A 401 -12.95 -14.19 16.57
CA LYS A 401 -13.85 -14.67 17.64
C LYS A 401 -15.32 -14.50 17.26
#